data_8eb19e4432f31cd21bded2e035368180
#
_entry.id   8eb19e4432f31cd21bded2e035368180
#
_cell.length_a   1.000
_cell.length_b   1.000
_cell.length_c   1.000
_cell.angle_alpha   90.00
_cell.angle_beta   90.00
_cell.angle_gamma   90.00
#
_symmetry.space_group_name_H-M   'P 1'
#
loop_
_entity.id
_entity.type
_entity.pdbx_description
1 polymer ?
#
loop_
_entity_poly.entity_id
_entity_poly.type
_entity_poly.pdbx_seq_one_letter_code
_entity_poly.pdbx_strand_id
1 'polypeptide(L)'
;MDNCNKSKEKRALRRLRCSVQNYDWGKRGYSSYVARLCALNSGCRILPDRPYAELWMGTHESGPSYMVSENSDEEDGIMFGLDCTNQTLKEWIQKNPEVLGEKLINKWGYDLPFLFKVLSVAKALSIQAHPDKVLAKRLHKLQPELYKDANHKPEMALAITEFEALCGFTTLQELKGVLRGVPEVVHLIGNGDSDQILLLDEDDDKIKSILRSVFTRLMSASGEMIGEALSLMKERLQVESQRRQLTEKEQLVLRLEKQYPGDVGVISAFFFNYVKLNPGEALYLGANEPHAYLSGDCLECMATSDNVVRAGLSPKHRDIQTLCSMLTYKQVLPFGLYLNCQQSCTFANHKLCCQYTDKAT
;
A
#
# COMPACT_ATOMS: atom_id res chain seq x y z
N MET A 1 -1.07 -50.44 -6.51
CA MET A 1 -0.01 -49.60 -5.86
C MET A 1 0.16 -48.21 -6.52
N ASP A 2 -0.44 -47.96 -7.69
CA ASP A 2 -0.22 -46.69 -8.44
C ASP A 2 -1.03 -45.45 -7.97
N ASN A 3 -2.13 -45.68 -7.25
CA ASN A 3 -2.96 -44.54 -6.80
C ASN A 3 -2.40 -43.77 -5.58
N CYS A 4 -1.52 -44.43 -4.79
CA CYS A 4 -0.93 -43.80 -3.60
C CYS A 4 0.25 -42.87 -3.96
N ASN A 5 0.97 -43.13 -5.05
CA ASN A 5 2.07 -42.28 -5.52
C ASN A 5 1.56 -41.00 -6.22
N LYS A 6 0.48 -41.10 -7.02
CA LYS A 6 -0.12 -39.89 -7.65
C LYS A 6 -0.68 -38.89 -6.65
N SER A 7 -1.17 -39.37 -5.48
CA SER A 7 -1.68 -38.48 -4.42
C SER A 7 -0.56 -37.78 -3.60
N LYS A 8 0.65 -38.36 -3.55
CA LYS A 8 1.81 -37.78 -2.89
C LYS A 8 2.47 -36.69 -3.75
N GLU A 9 2.60 -36.87 -5.07
CA GLU A 9 3.11 -35.86 -5.99
C GLU A 9 2.24 -34.59 -6.02
N LYS A 10 0.92 -34.72 -5.89
CA LYS A 10 -0.03 -33.59 -5.89
C LYS A 10 0.07 -32.68 -4.65
N ARG A 11 0.73 -33.09 -3.57
CA ARG A 11 0.90 -32.34 -2.31
C ARG A 11 2.29 -31.78 -2.09
N ALA A 12 3.23 -32.00 -3.01
CA ALA A 12 4.58 -31.47 -2.91
C ALA A 12 4.60 -29.94 -3.09
N LEU A 13 5.41 -29.26 -2.29
CA LEU A 13 5.74 -27.85 -2.52
C LEU A 13 6.46 -27.73 -3.87
N ARG A 14 6.02 -26.77 -4.68
CA ARG A 14 6.63 -26.49 -5.98
C ARG A 14 7.26 -25.11 -5.97
N ARG A 15 8.43 -25.01 -6.58
CA ARG A 15 9.13 -23.74 -6.70
C ARG A 15 8.50 -22.89 -7.80
N LEU A 16 8.38 -21.60 -7.54
CA LEU A 16 7.92 -20.60 -8.50
C LEU A 16 9.05 -19.60 -8.79
N ARG A 17 9.18 -19.20 -10.04
CA ARG A 17 9.92 -18.01 -10.42
C ARG A 17 8.96 -16.84 -10.46
N CYS A 18 9.23 -15.83 -9.64
CA CYS A 18 8.37 -14.66 -9.44
C CYS A 18 8.79 -13.51 -10.36
N SER A 19 7.84 -12.65 -10.71
CA SER A 19 8.08 -11.47 -11.55
C SER A 19 8.52 -10.27 -10.72
N VAL A 20 9.47 -9.47 -11.26
CA VAL A 20 9.96 -8.24 -10.64
C VAL A 20 9.47 -7.03 -11.40
N GLN A 21 8.95 -6.04 -10.66
CA GLN A 21 8.60 -4.72 -11.18
C GLN A 21 9.71 -3.72 -10.82
N ASN A 22 10.20 -3.01 -11.84
CA ASN A 22 11.34 -2.09 -11.72
C ASN A 22 10.89 -0.61 -11.75
N TYR A 23 9.87 -0.28 -10.96
CA TYR A 23 9.39 1.11 -10.85
C TYR A 23 10.45 2.00 -10.23
N ASP A 24 10.53 3.26 -10.69
CA ASP A 24 11.58 4.23 -10.29
C ASP A 24 11.58 4.55 -8.79
N TRP A 25 10.47 4.34 -8.11
CA TRP A 25 10.36 4.55 -6.66
C TRP A 25 11.01 3.44 -5.83
N GLY A 26 11.41 2.32 -6.45
CA GLY A 26 12.05 1.19 -5.79
C GLY A 26 13.45 1.50 -5.29
N LYS A 27 13.86 0.81 -4.21
CA LYS A 27 15.26 0.81 -3.77
C LYS A 27 16.15 0.25 -4.87
N ARG A 28 17.41 0.75 -4.96
CA ARG A 28 18.35 0.36 -6.02
C ARG A 28 19.33 -0.69 -5.56
N GLY A 29 19.68 -1.59 -6.49
CA GLY A 29 20.72 -2.59 -6.31
C GLY A 29 20.58 -3.38 -5.00
N TYR A 30 21.66 -3.58 -4.31
CA TYR A 30 21.73 -4.37 -3.08
C TYR A 30 21.00 -3.77 -1.87
N SER A 31 20.60 -2.49 -1.93
CA SER A 31 19.77 -1.89 -0.88
C SER A 31 18.31 -2.37 -0.93
N SER A 32 17.87 -2.93 -2.06
CA SER A 32 16.55 -3.49 -2.24
C SER A 32 16.44 -4.92 -1.70
N TYR A 33 15.45 -5.16 -0.83
CA TYR A 33 15.11 -6.51 -0.40
C TYR A 33 14.56 -7.34 -1.57
N VAL A 34 13.80 -6.71 -2.45
CA VAL A 34 13.28 -7.30 -3.70
C VAL A 34 14.44 -7.80 -4.59
N ALA A 35 15.51 -7.00 -4.76
CA ALA A 35 16.66 -7.41 -5.56
C ALA A 35 17.32 -8.68 -5.01
N ARG A 36 17.52 -8.73 -3.69
CA ARG A 36 18.10 -9.89 -3.02
C ARG A 36 17.23 -11.14 -3.15
N LEU A 37 15.92 -11.00 -2.97
CA LEU A 37 14.98 -12.10 -3.16
C LEU A 37 14.91 -12.55 -4.63
N CYS A 38 14.96 -11.63 -5.58
CA CYS A 38 15.01 -11.96 -7.01
C CYS A 38 16.26 -12.79 -7.35
N ALA A 39 17.43 -12.39 -6.84
CA ALA A 39 18.65 -13.14 -7.06
C ALA A 39 18.58 -14.57 -6.49
N LEU A 40 18.01 -14.73 -5.27
CA LEU A 40 17.77 -16.04 -4.66
C LEU A 40 16.71 -16.87 -5.38
N ASN A 41 15.67 -16.20 -5.90
CA ASN A 41 14.52 -16.86 -6.55
C ASN A 41 14.84 -17.32 -7.97
N SER A 42 15.58 -16.53 -8.75
CA SER A 42 15.79 -16.76 -10.18
C SER A 42 17.25 -16.69 -10.64
N GLY A 43 18.21 -16.62 -9.71
CA GLY A 43 19.64 -16.52 -10.05
C GLY A 43 20.01 -15.23 -10.80
N CYS A 44 19.15 -14.21 -10.84
CA CYS A 44 19.42 -13.00 -11.58
C CYS A 44 20.54 -12.18 -10.95
N ARG A 45 21.43 -11.61 -11.80
CA ARG A 45 22.45 -10.68 -11.33
C ARG A 45 21.82 -9.37 -10.88
N ILE A 46 22.16 -8.90 -9.69
CA ILE A 46 21.75 -7.59 -9.19
C ILE A 46 22.58 -6.51 -9.87
N LEU A 47 21.87 -5.56 -10.53
CA LEU A 47 22.49 -4.39 -11.15
C LEU A 47 22.44 -3.21 -10.13
N PRO A 48 23.60 -2.60 -9.77
CA PRO A 48 23.67 -1.60 -8.69
C PRO A 48 22.71 -0.42 -8.84
N ASP A 49 22.57 0.12 -10.06
CA ASP A 49 21.79 1.33 -10.32
C ASP A 49 20.33 1.05 -10.72
N ARG A 50 19.96 -0.21 -10.89
CA ARG A 50 18.61 -0.58 -11.28
C ARG A 50 17.68 -0.53 -10.07
N PRO A 51 16.47 0.09 -10.18
CA PRO A 51 15.45 -0.02 -9.15
C PRO A 51 14.82 -1.41 -9.16
N TYR A 52 14.54 -1.92 -7.96
CA TYR A 52 13.81 -3.17 -7.74
C TYR A 52 12.71 -2.88 -6.74
N ALA A 53 11.53 -2.60 -7.26
CA ALA A 53 10.41 -2.06 -6.49
C ALA A 53 9.53 -3.13 -5.86
N GLU A 54 9.08 -4.10 -6.67
CA GLU A 54 8.15 -5.15 -6.23
C GLU A 54 8.55 -6.52 -6.79
N LEU A 55 8.37 -7.57 -5.98
CA LEU A 55 8.42 -8.98 -6.37
C LEU A 55 7.00 -9.54 -6.25
N TRP A 56 6.43 -9.98 -7.36
CA TRP A 56 5.04 -10.44 -7.43
C TRP A 56 4.95 -11.96 -7.39
N MET A 57 4.13 -12.48 -6.49
CA MET A 57 3.87 -13.90 -6.29
C MET A 57 2.38 -14.16 -6.52
N GLY A 58 2.01 -14.59 -7.71
CA GLY A 58 0.60 -14.83 -8.08
C GLY A 58 0.37 -15.02 -9.56
N THR A 59 -0.88 -14.84 -9.94
CA THR A 59 -1.40 -15.11 -11.29
C THR A 59 -1.70 -13.83 -12.09
N HIS A 60 -1.36 -12.65 -11.58
CA HIS A 60 -1.67 -11.37 -12.22
C HIS A 60 -1.00 -11.27 -13.60
N GLU A 61 -1.75 -10.86 -14.63
CA GLU A 61 -1.31 -10.87 -16.02
C GLU A 61 -0.11 -9.93 -16.30
N SER A 62 -0.04 -8.80 -15.57
CA SER A 62 1.07 -7.85 -15.71
C SER A 62 2.39 -8.31 -15.05
N GLY A 63 2.37 -9.42 -14.31
CA GLY A 63 3.54 -9.97 -13.62
C GLY A 63 3.28 -11.38 -13.07
N PRO A 64 3.04 -12.36 -13.95
CA PRO A 64 2.72 -13.72 -13.52
C PRO A 64 3.94 -14.42 -12.90
N SER A 65 3.70 -15.32 -11.96
CA SER A 65 4.68 -16.31 -11.55
C SER A 65 4.70 -17.48 -12.54
N TYR A 66 5.87 -18.12 -12.66
CA TYR A 66 6.11 -19.26 -13.56
C TYR A 66 6.50 -20.50 -12.77
N MET A 67 6.09 -21.65 -13.26
CA MET A 67 6.51 -22.95 -12.71
C MET A 67 8.00 -23.17 -13.00
N VAL A 68 8.72 -23.72 -12.03
CA VAL A 68 10.10 -24.21 -12.22
C VAL A 68 10.06 -25.71 -12.42
N SER A 69 10.78 -26.23 -13.43
CA SER A 69 10.83 -27.68 -13.69
C SER A 69 11.62 -28.39 -12.58
N GLU A 70 11.21 -29.61 -12.23
CA GLU A 70 11.87 -30.43 -11.21
C GLU A 70 13.17 -31.09 -11.74
N ASN A 71 13.45 -30.98 -13.06
CA ASN A 71 14.56 -31.68 -13.73
C ASN A 71 15.83 -30.84 -13.85
N SER A 72 15.97 -29.74 -13.11
CA SER A 72 17.27 -29.06 -12.99
C SER A 72 18.13 -29.85 -12.01
N ASP A 73 18.86 -30.84 -12.53
CA ASP A 73 19.83 -31.65 -11.78
C ASP A 73 20.78 -30.72 -11.02
N GLU A 74 20.84 -30.92 -9.71
CA GLU A 74 21.76 -30.26 -8.78
C GLU A 74 23.20 -30.81 -8.97
N GLU A 75 23.70 -30.94 -10.19
CA GLU A 75 25.11 -31.18 -10.43
C GLU A 75 25.83 -29.85 -10.64
N ASP A 76 26.63 -29.48 -9.68
CA ASP A 76 27.46 -28.27 -9.62
C ASP A 76 26.81 -26.98 -9.11
N GLY A 77 26.58 -26.84 -7.83
CA GLY A 77 26.67 -25.66 -6.94
C GLY A 77 26.56 -24.21 -7.45
N ILE A 78 26.35 -23.98 -8.74
CA ILE A 78 26.19 -22.67 -9.37
C ILE A 78 24.89 -22.70 -10.15
N MET A 79 23.81 -22.15 -9.55
CA MET A 79 22.50 -22.00 -10.18
C MET A 79 22.53 -20.94 -11.32
N PHE A 80 23.26 -21.23 -12.40
CA PHE A 80 23.15 -20.49 -13.64
C PHE A 80 22.13 -21.21 -14.56
N GLY A 81 20.94 -20.60 -14.68
CA GLY A 81 19.92 -21.03 -15.64
C GLY A 81 18.91 -22.03 -15.06
N LEU A 82 17.99 -21.54 -14.22
CA LEU A 82 16.76 -22.28 -13.95
C LEU A 82 16.06 -22.53 -15.25
N ASP A 83 15.94 -23.78 -15.64
CA ASP A 83 15.12 -24.21 -16.79
C ASP A 83 13.66 -23.97 -16.42
N CYS A 84 13.19 -22.73 -16.66
CA CYS A 84 11.83 -22.35 -16.37
C CYS A 84 10.95 -22.91 -17.47
N THR A 85 9.99 -23.74 -17.08
CA THR A 85 8.88 -23.99 -18.00
C THR A 85 8.29 -22.63 -18.39
N ASN A 86 7.93 -22.42 -19.64
CA ASN A 86 7.20 -21.22 -20.05
C ASN A 86 5.77 -21.21 -19.51
N GLN A 87 5.42 -22.13 -18.60
CA GLN A 87 4.09 -22.29 -18.04
C GLN A 87 3.91 -21.32 -16.86
N THR A 88 2.94 -20.45 -16.98
CA THR A 88 2.53 -19.58 -15.86
C THR A 88 1.84 -20.37 -14.75
N LEU A 89 1.88 -19.84 -13.53
CA LEU A 89 1.13 -20.41 -12.41
C LEU A 89 -0.38 -20.50 -12.71
N LYS A 90 -0.95 -19.51 -13.43
CA LYS A 90 -2.35 -19.49 -13.85
C LYS A 90 -2.67 -20.68 -14.78
N GLU A 91 -1.86 -20.89 -15.82
CA GLU A 91 -2.03 -22.02 -16.72
C GLU A 91 -1.85 -23.37 -16.03
N TRP A 92 -0.93 -23.43 -15.07
CA TRP A 92 -0.74 -24.64 -14.26
C TRP A 92 -1.94 -24.94 -13.38
N ILE A 93 -2.51 -23.94 -12.69
CA ILE A 93 -3.74 -24.06 -11.88
C ILE A 93 -4.90 -24.53 -12.76
N GLN A 94 -5.07 -23.98 -13.95
CA GLN A 94 -6.13 -24.36 -14.89
C GLN A 94 -6.03 -25.82 -15.34
N LYS A 95 -4.82 -26.38 -15.42
CA LYS A 95 -4.58 -27.80 -15.73
C LYS A 95 -4.68 -28.71 -14.51
N ASN A 96 -4.58 -28.17 -13.30
CA ASN A 96 -4.61 -28.89 -12.03
C ASN A 96 -5.59 -28.23 -11.04
N PRO A 97 -6.87 -28.08 -11.39
CA PRO A 97 -7.83 -27.29 -10.60
C PRO A 97 -8.06 -27.82 -9.19
N GLU A 98 -7.84 -29.13 -8.99
CA GLU A 98 -7.99 -29.79 -7.70
C GLU A 98 -7.07 -29.22 -6.60
N VAL A 99 -5.99 -28.50 -6.96
CA VAL A 99 -5.08 -27.87 -6.00
C VAL A 99 -5.74 -26.69 -5.25
N LEU A 100 -6.74 -26.06 -5.84
CA LEU A 100 -7.53 -25.00 -5.22
C LEU A 100 -8.63 -25.57 -4.31
N GLY A 101 -9.17 -26.76 -4.65
CA GLY A 101 -10.32 -27.37 -4.00
C GLY A 101 -11.66 -26.73 -4.43
N GLU A 102 -12.73 -27.51 -4.33
CA GLU A 102 -14.05 -27.14 -4.85
C GLU A 102 -14.61 -25.80 -4.31
N LYS A 103 -14.39 -25.51 -3.03
CA LYS A 103 -14.89 -24.27 -2.42
C LYS A 103 -14.31 -23.01 -3.07
N LEU A 104 -13.02 -23.03 -3.39
CA LEU A 104 -12.35 -21.88 -4.03
C LEU A 104 -12.75 -21.80 -5.50
N ILE A 105 -12.78 -22.94 -6.21
CA ILE A 105 -13.21 -23.01 -7.61
C ILE A 105 -14.63 -22.44 -7.79
N ASN A 106 -15.56 -22.84 -6.95
CA ASN A 106 -16.95 -22.37 -7.02
C ASN A 106 -17.09 -20.88 -6.72
N LYS A 107 -16.19 -20.31 -5.90
CA LYS A 107 -16.25 -18.90 -5.50
C LYS A 107 -15.46 -17.97 -6.42
N TRP A 108 -14.30 -18.40 -6.89
CA TRP A 108 -13.30 -17.56 -7.55
C TRP A 108 -12.89 -18.06 -8.94
N GLY A 109 -13.39 -19.23 -9.38
CA GLY A 109 -12.96 -19.88 -10.62
C GLY A 109 -11.57 -20.53 -10.50
N TYR A 110 -10.88 -20.64 -11.63
CA TYR A 110 -9.55 -21.29 -11.72
C TYR A 110 -8.42 -20.26 -11.61
N ASP A 111 -8.52 -19.36 -10.62
CA ASP A 111 -7.55 -18.30 -10.41
C ASP A 111 -7.34 -18.01 -8.91
N LEU A 112 -6.31 -17.24 -8.57
CA LEU A 112 -6.09 -16.77 -7.20
C LEU A 112 -6.82 -15.45 -6.96
N PRO A 113 -7.59 -15.32 -5.86
CA PRO A 113 -8.32 -14.09 -5.55
C PRO A 113 -7.42 -13.00 -4.93
N PHE A 114 -6.12 -13.21 -4.85
CA PHE A 114 -5.16 -12.33 -4.22
C PHE A 114 -3.86 -12.25 -5.01
N LEU A 115 -3.13 -11.17 -4.80
CA LEU A 115 -1.73 -11.01 -5.19
C LEU A 115 -0.90 -10.80 -3.93
N PHE A 116 0.17 -11.58 -3.81
CA PHE A 116 1.16 -11.47 -2.74
C PHE A 116 2.42 -10.85 -3.30
N LYS A 117 3.00 -9.87 -2.58
CA LYS A 117 4.17 -9.12 -3.06
C LYS A 117 5.17 -8.88 -1.94
N VAL A 118 6.40 -8.63 -2.34
CA VAL A 118 7.40 -7.92 -1.52
C VAL A 118 7.64 -6.56 -2.16
N LEU A 119 7.63 -5.51 -1.37
CA LEU A 119 7.92 -4.14 -1.80
C LEU A 119 9.21 -3.64 -1.15
N SER A 120 9.99 -2.86 -1.90
CA SER A 120 11.19 -2.15 -1.43
C SER A 120 11.08 -0.68 -1.80
N VAL A 121 10.57 0.13 -0.86
CA VAL A 121 10.18 1.52 -1.08
C VAL A 121 11.32 2.47 -0.73
N ALA A 122 11.81 3.24 -1.71
CA ALA A 122 12.80 4.30 -1.52
C ALA A 122 12.19 5.71 -1.66
N LYS A 123 11.18 5.86 -2.52
CA LYS A 123 10.42 7.10 -2.72
C LYS A 123 8.96 6.84 -2.41
N ALA A 124 8.29 7.77 -1.74
CA ALA A 124 6.90 7.63 -1.36
C ALA A 124 6.00 7.27 -2.56
N LEU A 125 5.09 6.33 -2.37
CA LEU A 125 4.04 6.02 -3.33
C LEU A 125 2.94 7.08 -3.25
N SER A 126 2.08 7.10 -4.28
CA SER A 126 0.94 8.04 -4.28
C SER A 126 0.05 7.84 -3.04
N ILE A 127 -0.47 8.95 -2.52
CA ILE A 127 -1.60 8.89 -1.61
C ILE A 127 -2.81 8.44 -2.43
N GLN A 128 -3.44 7.34 -2.01
CA GLN A 128 -4.49 6.67 -2.76
C GLN A 128 -5.54 6.05 -1.84
N ALA A 129 -6.69 5.75 -2.42
CA ALA A 129 -7.71 4.91 -1.79
C ALA A 129 -8.29 3.96 -2.83
N HIS A 130 -8.84 2.85 -2.35
CA HIS A 130 -9.46 1.83 -3.21
C HIS A 130 -10.95 1.76 -2.97
N PRO A 131 -11.78 1.78 -4.04
CA PRO A 131 -13.23 1.74 -3.87
C PRO A 131 -13.68 0.43 -3.22
N ASP A 132 -14.77 0.47 -2.47
CA ASP A 132 -15.45 -0.75 -2.04
C ASP A 132 -16.04 -1.51 -3.23
N LYS A 133 -16.51 -2.73 -2.98
CA LYS A 133 -16.96 -3.64 -4.04
C LYS A 133 -18.16 -3.10 -4.85
N VAL A 134 -19.04 -2.34 -4.22
CA VAL A 134 -20.23 -1.76 -4.89
C VAL A 134 -19.78 -0.62 -5.79
N LEU A 135 -18.96 0.28 -5.24
CA LEU A 135 -18.43 1.42 -5.99
C LEU A 135 -17.50 0.96 -7.11
N ALA A 136 -16.61 -0.03 -6.89
CA ALA A 136 -15.73 -0.57 -7.93
C ALA A 136 -16.50 -1.07 -9.15
N LYS A 137 -17.59 -1.84 -8.94
CA LYS A 137 -18.47 -2.29 -10.02
C LYS A 137 -19.11 -1.13 -10.79
N ARG A 138 -19.56 -0.09 -10.06
CA ARG A 138 -20.18 1.10 -10.67
C ARG A 138 -19.16 1.88 -11.48
N LEU A 139 -17.98 2.13 -10.94
CA LEU A 139 -16.92 2.89 -11.61
C LEU A 139 -16.42 2.17 -12.87
N HIS A 140 -16.18 0.86 -12.78
CA HIS A 140 -15.80 0.04 -13.94
C HIS A 140 -16.85 0.09 -15.05
N LYS A 141 -18.14 0.00 -14.70
CA LYS A 141 -19.23 0.13 -15.70
C LYS A 141 -19.28 1.49 -16.37
N LEU A 142 -19.01 2.58 -15.62
CA LEU A 142 -19.10 3.95 -16.13
C LEU A 142 -17.84 4.39 -16.86
N GLN A 143 -16.67 3.98 -16.42
CA GLN A 143 -15.36 4.43 -16.91
C GLN A 143 -14.35 3.26 -16.93
N PRO A 144 -14.54 2.22 -17.77
CA PRO A 144 -13.71 1.02 -17.79
C PRO A 144 -12.25 1.30 -18.17
N GLU A 145 -11.98 2.39 -18.92
CA GLU A 145 -10.63 2.81 -19.26
C GLU A 145 -9.83 3.32 -18.05
N LEU A 146 -10.51 3.91 -17.07
CA LEU A 146 -9.89 4.43 -15.86
C LEU A 146 -9.89 3.39 -14.72
N TYR A 147 -11.00 2.68 -14.56
CA TYR A 147 -11.22 1.65 -13.54
C TYR A 147 -11.27 0.28 -14.22
N LYS A 148 -10.12 -0.40 -14.22
CA LYS A 148 -9.83 -1.56 -15.08
C LYS A 148 -10.66 -2.81 -14.77
N ASP A 149 -11.13 -2.96 -13.53
CA ASP A 149 -11.89 -4.11 -13.09
C ASP A 149 -13.01 -3.74 -12.11
N ALA A 150 -13.93 -4.66 -11.87
CA ALA A 150 -15.08 -4.48 -11.00
C ALA A 150 -14.84 -4.91 -9.54
N ASN A 151 -13.56 -5.14 -9.17
CA ASN A 151 -13.22 -5.67 -7.86
C ASN A 151 -12.76 -4.58 -6.89
N HIS A 152 -12.93 -4.84 -5.60
CA HIS A 152 -12.37 -4.05 -4.52
C HIS A 152 -10.91 -4.47 -4.27
N LYS A 153 -10.16 -3.62 -3.57
CA LYS A 153 -8.74 -3.85 -3.32
C LYS A 153 -8.36 -3.58 -1.85
N PRO A 154 -8.88 -4.40 -0.90
CA PRO A 154 -8.31 -4.37 0.44
C PRO A 154 -6.87 -4.85 0.40
N GLU A 155 -6.03 -4.25 1.24
CA GLU A 155 -4.60 -4.51 1.30
C GLU A 155 -4.16 -4.74 2.75
N MET A 156 -3.09 -5.49 2.93
CA MET A 156 -2.39 -5.65 4.20
C MET A 156 -0.89 -5.58 3.93
N ALA A 157 -0.18 -4.74 4.67
CA ALA A 157 1.28 -4.63 4.63
C ALA A 157 1.87 -5.10 5.96
N LEU A 158 2.84 -6.03 5.90
CA LEU A 158 3.64 -6.50 7.03
C LEU A 158 5.07 -5.99 6.88
N ALA A 159 5.55 -5.21 7.83
CA ALA A 159 6.89 -4.64 7.81
C ALA A 159 7.98 -5.73 7.89
N ILE A 160 8.93 -5.70 6.95
CA ILE A 160 10.15 -6.53 6.96
C ILE A 160 11.30 -5.75 7.62
N THR A 161 11.40 -4.47 7.30
CA THR A 161 12.30 -3.50 7.95
C THR A 161 11.44 -2.43 8.63
N GLU A 162 12.05 -1.43 9.27
CA GLU A 162 11.29 -0.23 9.62
C GLU A 162 10.54 0.26 8.38
N PHE A 163 9.22 0.46 8.52
CA PHE A 163 8.33 0.78 7.41
C PHE A 163 7.46 1.97 7.76
N GLU A 164 7.44 2.97 6.88
CA GLU A 164 6.69 4.19 7.08
C GLU A 164 5.50 4.26 6.12
N ALA A 165 4.34 4.66 6.66
CA ALA A 165 3.12 4.83 5.87
C ALA A 165 2.28 6.02 6.36
N LEU A 166 1.43 6.55 5.46
CA LEU A 166 0.25 7.33 5.82
C LEU A 166 -0.96 6.40 5.77
N CYS A 167 -1.88 6.49 6.75
CA CYS A 167 -3.12 5.70 6.71
C CYS A 167 -4.25 6.32 7.52
N GLY A 168 -5.42 6.42 6.90
CA GLY A 168 -6.62 6.99 7.51
C GLY A 168 -6.46 8.46 7.92
N PHE A 169 -7.56 9.10 8.29
CA PHE A 169 -7.52 10.48 8.76
C PHE A 169 -6.99 10.56 10.19
N THR A 170 -6.18 11.59 10.45
CA THR A 170 -5.65 11.90 11.78
C THR A 170 -6.78 12.24 12.77
N THR A 171 -6.51 12.18 14.07
CA THR A 171 -7.50 12.54 15.10
C THR A 171 -7.87 14.02 15.02
N LEU A 172 -9.06 14.37 15.54
CA LEU A 172 -9.49 15.77 15.62
C LEU A 172 -8.48 16.62 16.41
N GLN A 173 -7.97 16.09 17.52
CA GLN A 173 -7.00 16.78 18.35
C GLN A 173 -5.70 17.10 17.60
N GLU A 174 -5.19 16.13 16.84
CA GLU A 174 -3.99 16.32 16.02
C GLU A 174 -4.25 17.31 14.89
N LEU A 175 -5.42 17.22 14.23
CA LEU A 175 -5.82 18.16 13.18
C LEU A 175 -5.94 19.59 13.73
N LYS A 176 -6.53 19.79 14.93
CA LYS A 176 -6.54 21.09 15.62
C LYS A 176 -5.12 21.61 15.88
N GLY A 177 -4.20 20.71 16.25
CA GLY A 177 -2.78 21.05 16.39
C GLY A 177 -2.15 21.55 15.08
N VAL A 178 -2.45 20.85 13.97
CA VAL A 178 -2.01 21.27 12.62
C VAL A 178 -2.56 22.65 12.27
N LEU A 179 -3.86 22.90 12.47
CA LEU A 179 -4.47 24.20 12.13
C LEU A 179 -3.91 25.37 12.96
N ARG A 180 -3.47 25.12 14.20
CA ARG A 180 -2.81 26.13 15.03
C ARG A 180 -1.34 26.34 14.66
N GLY A 181 -0.65 25.30 14.19
CA GLY A 181 0.79 25.31 13.96
C GLY A 181 1.22 25.46 12.49
N VAL A 182 0.31 25.31 11.53
CA VAL A 182 0.61 25.30 10.10
C VAL A 182 -0.31 26.30 9.38
N PRO A 183 0.02 27.59 9.39
CA PRO A 183 -0.83 28.66 8.81
C PRO A 183 -1.06 28.47 7.31
N GLU A 184 -0.14 27.81 6.62
CA GLU A 184 -0.26 27.55 5.17
C GLU A 184 -1.44 26.58 4.87
N VAL A 185 -1.73 25.63 5.78
CA VAL A 185 -2.93 24.77 5.68
C VAL A 185 -4.19 25.63 5.83
N VAL A 186 -4.22 26.53 6.83
CA VAL A 186 -5.36 27.43 7.08
C VAL A 186 -5.61 28.32 5.88
N HIS A 187 -4.54 28.84 5.25
CA HIS A 187 -4.64 29.67 4.03
C HIS A 187 -5.35 28.92 2.90
N LEU A 188 -5.04 27.63 2.70
CA LEU A 188 -5.62 26.81 1.63
C LEU A 188 -7.09 26.41 1.89
N ILE A 189 -7.44 26.10 3.14
CA ILE A 189 -8.81 25.67 3.48
C ILE A 189 -9.73 26.84 3.83
N GLY A 190 -9.17 28.01 4.16
CA GLY A 190 -9.91 29.19 4.59
C GLY A 190 -10.20 29.23 6.09
N ASN A 191 -10.22 30.45 6.64
CA ASN A 191 -10.41 30.68 8.08
C ASN A 191 -11.74 30.14 8.61
N GLY A 192 -12.86 30.30 7.86
CA GLY A 192 -14.17 29.82 8.31
C GLY A 192 -14.23 28.31 8.53
N ASP A 193 -13.60 27.51 7.65
CA ASP A 193 -13.53 26.05 7.80
C ASP A 193 -12.57 25.66 8.93
N SER A 194 -11.45 26.38 9.08
CA SER A 194 -10.51 26.21 10.18
C SER A 194 -11.17 26.46 11.54
N ASP A 195 -11.89 27.58 11.67
CA ASP A 195 -12.60 27.94 12.91
C ASP A 195 -13.67 26.89 13.27
N GLN A 196 -14.41 26.38 12.27
CA GLN A 196 -15.37 25.30 12.51
C GLN A 196 -14.69 24.07 13.12
N ILE A 197 -13.56 23.61 12.57
CA ILE A 197 -12.83 22.45 13.11
C ILE A 197 -12.32 22.74 14.54
N LEU A 198 -11.82 23.93 14.80
CA LEU A 198 -11.29 24.30 16.11
C LEU A 198 -12.37 24.29 17.21
N LEU A 199 -13.64 24.52 16.84
CA LEU A 199 -14.80 24.53 17.76
C LEU A 199 -15.44 23.15 17.95
N LEU A 200 -15.13 22.14 17.12
CA LEU A 200 -15.71 20.79 17.26
C LEU A 200 -15.25 20.10 18.54
N ASP A 201 -16.11 19.27 19.12
CA ASP A 201 -15.76 18.28 20.14
C ASP A 201 -15.60 16.88 19.52
N GLU A 202 -14.91 15.95 20.21
CA GLU A 202 -14.60 14.62 19.66
C GLU A 202 -15.85 13.77 19.36
N ASP A 203 -16.96 14.02 20.06
CA ASP A 203 -18.23 13.30 19.89
C ASP A 203 -19.18 13.99 18.89
N ASP A 204 -18.72 15.04 18.17
CA ASP A 204 -19.60 15.77 17.26
C ASP A 204 -19.88 14.98 15.97
N ASP A 205 -21.15 14.65 15.74
CA ASP A 205 -21.61 13.95 14.51
C ASP A 205 -21.26 14.69 13.21
N LYS A 206 -20.94 15.99 13.28
CA LYS A 206 -20.57 16.83 12.14
C LYS A 206 -19.12 16.68 11.71
N ILE A 207 -18.26 16.05 12.52
CA ILE A 207 -16.81 15.91 12.22
C ILE A 207 -16.58 15.42 10.79
N LYS A 208 -17.26 14.33 10.40
CA LYS A 208 -17.09 13.74 9.06
C LYS A 208 -17.48 14.70 7.93
N SER A 209 -18.57 15.43 8.11
CA SER A 209 -19.08 16.36 7.08
C SER A 209 -18.14 17.56 6.93
N ILE A 210 -17.65 18.10 8.04
CA ILE A 210 -16.72 19.23 8.03
C ILE A 210 -15.36 18.78 7.49
N LEU A 211 -14.83 17.64 7.94
CA LEU A 211 -13.58 17.09 7.44
C LEU A 211 -13.63 16.81 5.92
N ARG A 212 -14.77 16.30 5.44
CA ARG A 212 -15.03 16.13 4.01
C ARG A 212 -15.00 17.46 3.26
N SER A 213 -15.66 18.49 3.78
CA SER A 213 -15.67 19.82 3.16
C SER A 213 -14.27 20.40 3.04
N VAL A 214 -13.54 20.39 4.16
CA VAL A 214 -12.18 20.90 4.27
C VAL A 214 -11.21 20.14 3.36
N PHE A 215 -11.25 18.83 3.39
CA PHE A 215 -10.38 18.00 2.55
C PHE A 215 -10.72 18.15 1.06
N THR A 216 -11.99 18.30 0.70
CA THR A 216 -12.41 18.57 -0.67
C THR A 216 -11.87 19.91 -1.15
N ARG A 217 -11.93 20.95 -0.31
CA ARG A 217 -11.37 22.27 -0.62
C ARG A 217 -9.85 22.19 -0.86
N LEU A 218 -9.13 21.52 0.03
CA LEU A 218 -7.69 21.29 -0.14
C LEU A 218 -7.37 20.59 -1.46
N MET A 219 -8.07 19.49 -1.76
CA MET A 219 -7.85 18.71 -2.99
C MET A 219 -8.19 19.50 -4.26
N SER A 220 -9.07 20.49 -4.16
CA SER A 220 -9.52 21.35 -5.27
C SER A 220 -8.73 22.65 -5.40
N ALA A 221 -7.78 22.93 -4.51
CA ALA A 221 -6.93 24.10 -4.59
C ALA A 221 -6.11 24.11 -5.89
N SER A 222 -5.90 25.30 -6.46
CA SER A 222 -5.12 25.41 -7.69
C SER A 222 -3.64 25.08 -7.45
N GLY A 223 -2.95 24.62 -8.50
CA GLY A 223 -1.51 24.35 -8.42
C GLY A 223 -0.69 25.55 -7.99
N GLU A 224 -1.12 26.76 -8.36
CA GLU A 224 -0.50 28.02 -7.95
C GLU A 224 -0.61 28.24 -6.43
N MET A 225 -1.82 28.11 -5.87
CA MET A 225 -2.04 28.22 -4.42
C MET A 225 -1.24 27.18 -3.63
N ILE A 226 -1.21 25.94 -4.11
CA ILE A 226 -0.42 24.86 -3.48
C ILE A 226 1.08 25.18 -3.54
N GLY A 227 1.59 25.62 -4.68
CA GLY A 227 3.00 26.00 -4.86
C GLY A 227 3.42 27.15 -3.94
N GLU A 228 2.59 28.18 -3.83
CA GLU A 228 2.82 29.31 -2.91
C GLU A 228 2.84 28.83 -1.44
N ALA A 229 1.83 28.08 -1.03
CA ALA A 229 1.74 27.56 0.33
C ALA A 229 2.96 26.67 0.70
N LEU A 230 3.40 25.81 -0.22
CA LEU A 230 4.57 24.95 -0.03
C LEU A 230 5.88 25.77 0.05
N SER A 231 6.02 26.83 -0.74
CA SER A 231 7.19 27.73 -0.67
C SER A 231 7.26 28.45 0.66
N LEU A 232 6.16 29.07 1.10
CA LEU A 232 6.07 29.77 2.40
C LEU A 232 6.34 28.80 3.57
N MET A 233 5.74 27.61 3.53
CA MET A 233 5.95 26.59 4.56
C MET A 233 7.42 26.16 4.63
N LYS A 234 8.06 25.94 3.49
CA LYS A 234 9.46 25.52 3.42
C LYS A 234 10.38 26.60 4.00
N GLU A 235 10.18 27.86 3.65
CA GLU A 235 10.93 28.98 4.19
C GLU A 235 10.74 29.11 5.72
N ARG A 236 9.50 29.08 6.19
CA ARG A 236 9.19 29.12 7.62
C ARG A 236 9.85 27.97 8.39
N LEU A 237 9.67 26.71 7.94
CA LEU A 237 10.22 25.54 8.60
C LEU A 237 11.77 25.54 8.58
N GLN A 238 12.39 26.08 7.55
CA GLN A 238 13.84 26.26 7.49
C GLN A 238 14.34 27.21 8.57
N VAL A 239 13.65 28.35 8.79
CA VAL A 239 13.97 29.30 9.86
C VAL A 239 13.70 28.68 11.24
N GLU A 240 12.55 28.02 11.41
CA GLU A 240 12.18 27.42 12.69
C GLU A 240 13.10 26.28 13.09
N SER A 241 13.62 25.51 12.14
CA SER A 241 14.57 24.43 12.40
C SER A 241 15.87 24.89 13.10
N GLN A 242 16.21 26.20 13.02
CA GLN A 242 17.35 26.78 13.72
C GLN A 242 17.03 27.09 15.20
N ARG A 243 15.74 27.08 15.57
CA ARG A 243 15.28 27.51 16.89
C ARG A 243 14.60 26.39 17.68
N ARG A 244 14.06 25.39 17.01
CA ARG A 244 13.38 24.24 17.59
C ARG A 244 13.55 22.99 16.75
N GLN A 245 13.39 21.84 17.37
CA GLN A 245 13.22 20.59 16.63
C GLN A 245 11.88 20.61 15.90
N LEU A 246 11.91 20.31 14.60
CA LEU A 246 10.68 20.11 13.82
C LEU A 246 9.97 18.83 14.25
N THR A 247 8.65 18.86 14.21
CA THR A 247 7.82 17.68 14.44
C THR A 247 8.06 16.62 13.35
N GLU A 248 7.72 15.37 13.63
CA GLU A 248 7.88 14.29 12.65
C GLU A 248 7.09 14.54 11.36
N LYS A 249 5.87 15.12 11.45
CA LYS A 249 5.09 15.50 10.27
C LYS A 249 5.70 16.65 9.47
N GLU A 250 6.27 17.65 10.14
CA GLU A 250 6.98 18.74 9.46
C GLU A 250 8.23 18.21 8.72
N GLN A 251 8.99 17.32 9.33
CA GLN A 251 10.13 16.65 8.68
C GLN A 251 9.69 15.80 7.49
N LEU A 252 8.58 15.05 7.66
CA LEU A 252 7.99 14.25 6.59
C LEU A 252 7.58 15.12 5.40
N VAL A 253 6.87 16.22 5.64
CA VAL A 253 6.39 17.12 4.59
C VAL A 253 7.55 17.75 3.81
N LEU A 254 8.64 18.16 4.48
CA LEU A 254 9.86 18.62 3.81
C LEU A 254 10.53 17.53 2.96
N ARG A 255 10.49 16.28 3.41
CA ARG A 255 10.98 15.12 2.63
C ARG A 255 10.10 14.86 1.41
N LEU A 256 8.78 14.92 1.58
CA LEU A 256 7.82 14.71 0.49
C LEU A 256 7.91 15.83 -0.56
N GLU A 257 8.10 17.09 -0.14
CA GLU A 257 8.29 18.22 -1.05
C GLU A 257 9.52 18.03 -1.94
N LYS A 258 10.62 17.49 -1.41
CA LYS A 258 11.80 17.12 -2.23
C LYS A 258 11.51 16.04 -3.26
N GLN A 259 10.60 15.12 -2.95
CA GLN A 259 10.24 13.99 -3.84
C GLN A 259 9.17 14.37 -4.86
N TYR A 260 8.25 15.26 -4.50
CA TYR A 260 7.08 15.68 -5.28
C TYR A 260 6.87 17.19 -5.15
N PRO A 261 7.74 18.02 -5.76
CA PRO A 261 7.65 19.46 -5.65
C PRO A 261 6.30 20.00 -6.15
N GLY A 262 5.65 20.84 -5.35
CA GLY A 262 4.39 21.46 -5.72
C GLY A 262 3.16 20.53 -5.72
N ASP A 263 3.27 19.30 -5.20
CA ASP A 263 2.14 18.37 -5.18
C ASP A 263 1.27 18.58 -3.93
N VAL A 264 -0.05 18.62 -4.11
CA VAL A 264 -1.03 18.77 -3.00
C VAL A 264 -0.92 17.66 -1.96
N GLY A 265 -0.46 16.46 -2.36
CA GLY A 265 -0.22 15.34 -1.47
C GLY A 265 0.79 15.65 -0.37
N VAL A 266 1.71 16.58 -0.60
CA VAL A 266 2.68 17.04 0.40
C VAL A 266 1.95 17.70 1.58
N ILE A 267 1.03 18.61 1.32
CA ILE A 267 0.23 19.29 2.36
C ILE A 267 -0.83 18.33 2.92
N SER A 268 -1.43 17.51 2.07
CA SER A 268 -2.47 16.57 2.53
C SER A 268 -1.94 15.54 3.53
N ALA A 269 -0.63 15.31 3.61
CA ALA A 269 -0.01 14.45 4.61
C ALA A 269 -0.31 14.90 6.05
N PHE A 270 -0.58 16.19 6.30
CA PHE A 270 -1.01 16.68 7.61
C PHE A 270 -2.38 16.16 8.05
N PHE A 271 -3.21 15.74 7.12
CA PHE A 271 -4.56 15.22 7.39
C PHE A 271 -4.59 13.72 7.71
N PHE A 272 -3.47 13.01 7.54
CA PHE A 272 -3.40 11.55 7.71
C PHE A 272 -2.55 11.16 8.91
N ASN A 273 -2.81 9.98 9.46
CA ASN A 273 -1.92 9.40 10.45
C ASN A 273 -0.59 9.04 9.79
N TYR A 274 0.51 9.49 10.38
CA TYR A 274 1.86 9.07 10.02
C TYR A 274 2.29 7.93 10.91
N VAL A 275 2.56 6.79 10.32
CA VAL A 275 2.74 5.51 10.99
C VAL A 275 4.13 4.98 10.71
N LYS A 276 4.80 4.50 11.75
CA LYS A 276 6.08 3.78 11.68
C LYS A 276 5.89 2.39 12.24
N LEU A 277 6.08 1.39 11.40
CA LEU A 277 5.98 -0.02 11.75
C LEU A 277 7.37 -0.60 12.00
N ASN A 278 7.52 -1.32 13.10
CA ASN A 278 8.67 -2.16 13.34
C ASN A 278 8.57 -3.46 12.55
N PRO A 279 9.69 -4.16 12.28
CA PRO A 279 9.65 -5.47 11.66
C PRO A 279 8.70 -6.44 12.39
N GLY A 280 7.79 -7.07 11.63
CA GLY A 280 6.76 -7.98 12.15
C GLY A 280 5.44 -7.30 12.53
N GLU A 281 5.35 -5.97 12.51
CA GLU A 281 4.08 -5.26 12.66
C GLU A 281 3.37 -5.14 11.30
N ALA A 282 2.04 -5.17 11.30
CA ALA A 282 1.24 -5.13 10.09
C ALA A 282 0.18 -4.02 10.12
N LEU A 283 -0.13 -3.50 8.93
CA LEU A 283 -1.14 -2.50 8.68
C LEU A 283 -2.21 -3.08 7.75
N TYR A 284 -3.48 -3.01 8.15
CA TYR A 284 -4.61 -3.35 7.29
C TYR A 284 -5.23 -2.09 6.69
N LEU A 285 -5.42 -2.10 5.38
CA LEU A 285 -5.98 -1.00 4.59
C LEU A 285 -7.32 -1.45 3.98
N GLY A 286 -8.39 -0.98 4.60
CA GLY A 286 -9.75 -1.27 4.15
C GLY A 286 -10.17 -0.47 2.92
N ALA A 287 -11.33 -0.80 2.38
CA ALA A 287 -11.92 -0.03 1.28
C ALA A 287 -12.20 1.42 1.72
N ASN A 288 -12.01 2.36 0.78
CA ASN A 288 -12.29 3.78 0.95
C ASN A 288 -11.40 4.48 2.01
N GLU A 289 -10.33 3.83 2.50
CA GLU A 289 -9.37 4.44 3.43
C GLU A 289 -8.18 5.03 2.67
N PRO A 290 -7.83 6.31 2.89
CA PRO A 290 -6.67 6.94 2.27
C PRO A 290 -5.38 6.40 2.88
N HIS A 291 -4.40 6.10 2.03
CA HIS A 291 -3.10 5.59 2.48
C HIS A 291 -1.97 5.87 1.49
N ALA A 292 -0.74 5.79 1.96
CA ALA A 292 0.47 5.81 1.15
C ALA A 292 1.61 5.07 1.84
N TYR A 293 2.40 4.28 1.10
CA TYR A 293 3.67 3.74 1.58
C TYR A 293 4.78 4.76 1.31
N LEU A 294 5.57 5.07 2.33
CA LEU A 294 6.55 6.16 2.26
C LEU A 294 7.99 5.67 2.15
N SER A 295 8.36 4.66 2.91
CA SER A 295 9.70 4.06 2.88
C SER A 295 9.74 2.71 3.60
N GLY A 296 10.77 1.90 3.32
CA GLY A 296 10.98 0.61 3.97
C GLY A 296 10.72 -0.58 3.06
N ASP A 297 10.81 -1.79 3.62
CA ASP A 297 10.50 -3.05 2.93
C ASP A 297 9.33 -3.72 3.64
N CYS A 298 8.35 -4.22 2.88
CA CYS A 298 7.19 -4.92 3.43
C CYS A 298 6.76 -6.11 2.56
N LEU A 299 6.04 -7.04 3.19
CA LEU A 299 5.16 -7.98 2.50
C LEU A 299 3.81 -7.31 2.30
N GLU A 300 3.26 -7.40 1.10
CA GLU A 300 1.91 -6.94 0.81
C GLU A 300 1.05 -8.10 0.35
N CYS A 301 -0.15 -8.22 0.92
CA CYS A 301 -1.19 -9.10 0.43
C CYS A 301 -2.42 -8.27 0.08
N MET A 302 -2.85 -8.34 -1.16
CA MET A 302 -3.99 -7.57 -1.65
C MET A 302 -4.97 -8.44 -2.43
N ALA A 303 -6.24 -8.05 -2.48
CA ALA A 303 -7.15 -8.64 -3.45
C ALA A 303 -6.73 -8.22 -4.88
N THR A 304 -6.90 -9.13 -5.85
CA THR A 304 -6.54 -8.87 -7.24
C THR A 304 -7.44 -7.79 -7.83
N SER A 305 -6.90 -6.58 -7.97
CA SER A 305 -7.55 -5.41 -8.59
C SER A 305 -6.50 -4.34 -8.93
N ASP A 306 -6.72 -3.63 -10.05
CA ASP A 306 -5.90 -2.48 -10.47
C ASP A 306 -6.54 -1.12 -10.11
N ASN A 307 -7.69 -1.12 -9.43
CA ASN A 307 -8.43 0.09 -9.14
C ASN A 307 -7.73 0.98 -8.10
N VAL A 308 -7.40 2.20 -8.49
CA VAL A 308 -6.70 3.20 -7.66
C VAL A 308 -7.30 4.58 -7.89
N VAL A 309 -7.77 5.23 -6.80
CA VAL A 309 -8.20 6.63 -6.80
C VAL A 309 -7.14 7.46 -6.06
N ARG A 310 -6.45 8.36 -6.77
CA ARG A 310 -5.28 9.09 -6.23
C ARG A 310 -5.65 10.44 -5.67
N ALA A 311 -5.03 10.78 -4.54
CA ALA A 311 -5.13 12.08 -3.90
C ALA A 311 -3.94 13.00 -4.25
N GLY A 312 -2.71 12.46 -4.25
CA GLY A 312 -1.49 13.22 -4.48
C GLY A 312 -0.24 12.36 -4.43
N LEU A 313 0.94 13.00 -4.37
CA LEU A 313 2.27 12.39 -4.50
C LEU A 313 2.39 11.58 -5.80
N SER A 314 1.86 12.14 -6.89
CA SER A 314 1.81 11.45 -8.17
C SER A 314 1.56 12.39 -9.34
N PRO A 315 2.28 12.21 -10.47
CA PRO A 315 1.97 12.93 -11.71
C PRO A 315 0.76 12.34 -12.46
N LYS A 316 0.22 11.19 -11.97
CA LYS A 316 -0.91 10.51 -12.62
C LYS A 316 -2.23 11.23 -12.35
N HIS A 317 -3.22 10.95 -13.20
CA HIS A 317 -4.57 11.52 -13.06
C HIS A 317 -5.16 11.33 -11.66
N ARG A 318 -5.81 12.38 -11.16
CA ARG A 318 -6.53 12.40 -9.88
C ARG A 318 -8.02 12.62 -10.14
N ASP A 319 -8.84 11.66 -9.78
CA ASP A 319 -10.30 11.80 -9.79
C ASP A 319 -10.76 12.33 -8.43
N ILE A 320 -10.66 13.66 -8.25
CA ILE A 320 -10.94 14.34 -6.98
C ILE A 320 -12.40 14.15 -6.57
N GLN A 321 -13.34 14.16 -7.53
CA GLN A 321 -14.75 13.97 -7.25
C GLN A 321 -15.03 12.59 -6.67
N THR A 322 -14.54 11.53 -7.31
CA THR A 322 -14.66 10.18 -6.80
C THR A 322 -13.95 10.03 -5.47
N LEU A 323 -12.70 10.52 -5.36
CA LEU A 323 -11.93 10.47 -4.12
C LEU A 323 -12.72 11.04 -2.93
N CYS A 324 -13.12 12.33 -3.02
CA CYS A 324 -13.77 13.02 -1.91
C CYS A 324 -15.17 12.48 -1.60
N SER A 325 -15.84 11.82 -2.57
CA SER A 325 -17.13 11.20 -2.34
C SER A 325 -17.04 9.83 -1.67
N MET A 326 -15.95 9.08 -1.90
CA MET A 326 -15.81 7.69 -1.45
C MET A 326 -15.14 7.55 -0.08
N LEU A 327 -14.28 8.49 0.32
CA LEU A 327 -13.51 8.37 1.56
C LEU A 327 -14.42 8.26 2.79
N THR A 328 -14.00 7.47 3.77
CA THR A 328 -14.82 7.21 4.99
C THR A 328 -14.82 8.40 5.95
N TYR A 329 -13.79 9.24 5.91
CA TYR A 329 -13.54 10.35 6.86
C TYR A 329 -13.57 9.89 8.32
N LYS A 330 -13.28 8.62 8.56
CA LYS A 330 -13.12 8.10 9.92
C LYS A 330 -11.79 8.54 10.48
N GLN A 331 -11.84 9.11 11.67
CA GLN A 331 -10.64 9.37 12.46
C GLN A 331 -10.38 8.14 13.32
N VAL A 332 -9.34 7.40 12.97
CA VAL A 332 -8.97 6.15 13.66
C VAL A 332 -7.62 6.35 14.31
N LEU A 333 -7.51 5.99 15.59
CA LEU A 333 -6.20 5.92 16.24
C LEU A 333 -5.35 4.84 15.55
N PRO A 334 -4.05 5.10 15.30
CA PRO A 334 -3.18 4.13 14.64
C PRO A 334 -3.20 2.73 15.28
N PHE A 335 -3.39 2.65 16.58
CA PHE A 335 -3.40 1.40 17.35
C PHE A 335 -4.47 0.38 16.95
N GLY A 336 -5.58 0.79 16.34
CA GLY A 336 -6.64 -0.12 15.85
C GLY A 336 -6.33 -0.78 14.52
N LEU A 337 -5.28 -0.35 13.82
CA LEU A 337 -4.88 -0.84 12.50
C LEU A 337 -3.67 -1.80 12.56
N TYR A 338 -3.02 -1.95 13.73
CA TYR A 338 -1.85 -2.79 13.90
C TYR A 338 -2.20 -4.21 14.31
N LEU A 339 -1.70 -5.17 13.55
CA LEU A 339 -1.65 -6.57 13.96
C LEU A 339 -0.23 -6.86 14.43
N ASN A 340 -0.04 -7.10 15.72
CA ASN A 340 1.25 -7.54 16.24
C ASN A 340 1.38 -9.07 16.05
N CYS A 341 2.15 -9.49 15.06
CA CYS A 341 2.34 -10.90 14.75
C CYS A 341 3.29 -11.62 15.74
N GLN A 342 3.91 -10.90 16.69
CA GLN A 342 4.90 -11.49 17.62
C GLN A 342 4.28 -12.24 18.80
N GLN A 343 2.98 -12.12 19.06
CA GLN A 343 2.40 -12.70 20.29
C GLN A 343 1.82 -14.11 20.18
N SER A 344 1.88 -14.80 19.03
CA SER A 344 1.30 -16.16 18.95
C SER A 344 1.88 -17.10 17.90
N CYS A 345 3.18 -17.01 17.60
CA CYS A 345 3.87 -18.11 16.90
C CYS A 345 4.48 -19.11 17.90
N THR A 346 3.69 -19.74 18.73
CA THR A 346 4.01 -21.10 19.19
C THR A 346 3.56 -22.06 18.11
N PHE A 347 4.51 -22.65 17.41
CA PHE A 347 4.28 -23.77 16.52
C PHE A 347 3.73 -24.95 17.32
N ALA A 348 2.42 -25.02 17.45
CA ALA A 348 1.70 -26.20 17.87
C ALA A 348 0.44 -26.33 17.00
N ASN A 349 0.52 -27.28 16.06
CA ASN A 349 -0.59 -27.83 15.29
C ASN A 349 -1.36 -26.88 14.35
N HIS A 350 -0.82 -26.65 13.15
CA HIS A 350 -1.56 -26.38 11.89
C HIS A 350 -2.81 -25.48 11.91
N LYS A 351 -2.83 -24.39 12.69
CA LYS A 351 -3.82 -23.32 12.53
C LYS A 351 -3.16 -21.97 12.73
N LEU A 352 -3.04 -21.20 11.65
CA LEU A 352 -2.83 -19.76 11.74
C LEU A 352 -4.08 -19.18 12.43
N CYS A 353 -3.98 -18.87 13.69
CA CYS A 353 -5.01 -18.19 14.45
C CYS A 353 -4.64 -16.71 14.57
N CYS A 354 -5.07 -15.91 13.60
CA CYS A 354 -5.10 -14.45 13.79
C CYS A 354 -6.24 -14.16 14.78
N GLN A 355 -5.92 -13.90 16.03
CA GLN A 355 -6.90 -13.38 16.97
C GLN A 355 -7.06 -11.88 16.71
N TYR A 356 -8.21 -11.49 16.20
CA TYR A 356 -8.72 -10.14 16.30
C TYR A 356 -8.92 -9.82 17.77
N THR A 357 -8.14 -8.93 18.33
CA THR A 357 -8.50 -8.30 19.60
C THR A 357 -9.26 -7.02 19.28
N ASP A 358 -10.56 -7.14 19.08
CA ASP A 358 -11.49 -6.05 19.32
C ASP A 358 -11.46 -5.74 20.83
N LYS A 359 -10.68 -4.78 21.22
CA LYS A 359 -10.87 -4.08 22.50
C LYS A 359 -11.61 -2.78 22.20
N ALA A 360 -12.93 -2.93 21.95
CA ALA A 360 -13.89 -1.88 22.19
C ALA A 360 -14.37 -2.05 23.64
N THR A 361 -13.85 -1.24 24.54
CA THR A 361 -14.52 -0.69 25.73
C THR A 361 -13.82 0.61 26.07
#